data_c3dd9fc9ee46a80b0520f6536e9bb701
#
_entry.id   c3dd9fc9ee46a80b0520f6536e9bb701
#
_cell.length_a   1.000
_cell.length_b   1.000
_cell.length_c   1.000
_cell.angle_alpha   90.00
_cell.angle_beta   90.00
_cell.angle_gamma   90.00
#
_symmetry.space_group_name_H-M   'P 1'
#
loop_
_entity.id
_entity.type
_entity.pdbx_description
1 polymer ?
#
loop_
_entity_poly.entity_id
_entity_poly.type
_entity_poly.pdbx_seq_one_letter_code
_entity_poly.pdbx_strand_id
1 'polypeptide(L)'
;MKKKVILIAGYKGLIGKHLVKFFKKQKNVKLLCVDKSKTFDLTNQNHLSDFFKKNKDLEYIINASGKNDHVTKNKKEIFEDNEILLDYIFQNVIAPKNLIEQSIAICKKIKSIINFASLYGSKSPYHPIYKKKKSLSYCISKHAMEGLTKYYATLYAERNIRINNIRVGGVQNNQPKEFVKFFLKKTPNKKMVNKDDLAYLVDFLCSEKSSNIVGENINLEGGYNLW
;
A
#
# COMPACT_ATOMS: atom_id res chain seq x y z
N MET A 1 -10.89 -20.15 -19.82
CA MET A 1 -10.80 -19.92 -18.37
C MET A 1 -11.22 -18.49 -18.05
N LYS A 2 -12.02 -18.28 -17.01
CA LYS A 2 -12.44 -16.95 -16.55
C LYS A 2 -11.22 -16.19 -16.01
N LYS A 3 -11.00 -14.95 -16.49
CA LYS A 3 -9.88 -14.13 -16.02
C LYS A 3 -10.17 -13.57 -14.64
N LYS A 4 -9.17 -13.54 -13.74
CA LYS A 4 -9.19 -12.74 -12.52
C LYS A 4 -9.20 -11.25 -12.89
N VAL A 5 -10.06 -10.46 -12.27
CA VAL A 5 -10.10 -9.00 -12.50
C VAL A 5 -9.44 -8.31 -11.33
N ILE A 6 -8.31 -7.67 -11.60
CA ILE A 6 -7.44 -7.03 -10.60
C ILE A 6 -7.37 -5.52 -10.88
N LEU A 7 -7.61 -4.71 -9.86
CA LEU A 7 -7.35 -3.26 -9.87
C LEU A 7 -6.01 -2.97 -9.18
N ILE A 8 -5.16 -2.18 -9.82
CA ILE A 8 -3.99 -1.54 -9.19
C ILE A 8 -4.24 -0.03 -9.12
N ALA A 9 -4.47 0.47 -7.91
CA ALA A 9 -4.50 1.91 -7.63
C ALA A 9 -3.07 2.39 -7.31
N GLY A 10 -2.65 3.54 -7.84
CA GLY A 10 -1.28 4.03 -7.71
C GLY A 10 -0.30 3.36 -8.69
N TYR A 11 -0.78 2.96 -9.87
CA TYR A 11 0.01 2.19 -10.84
C TYR A 11 1.24 2.93 -11.41
N LYS A 12 1.30 4.26 -11.31
CA LYS A 12 2.44 5.08 -11.75
C LYS A 12 3.57 5.13 -10.72
N GLY A 13 3.33 4.72 -9.47
CA GLY A 13 4.32 4.67 -8.41
C GLY A 13 5.36 3.55 -8.59
N LEU A 14 6.40 3.54 -7.75
CA LEU A 14 7.49 2.56 -7.80
C LEU A 14 6.97 1.11 -7.73
N ILE A 15 6.14 0.81 -6.74
CA ILE A 15 5.54 -0.52 -6.53
C ILE A 15 4.51 -0.80 -7.63
N GLY A 16 3.60 0.14 -7.88
CA GLY A 16 2.53 -0.02 -8.86
C GLY A 16 3.01 -0.34 -10.26
N LYS A 17 4.04 0.36 -10.76
CA LYS A 17 4.66 0.08 -12.07
C LYS A 17 5.19 -1.34 -12.17
N HIS A 18 5.83 -1.84 -11.11
CA HIS A 18 6.37 -3.19 -11.09
C HIS A 18 5.26 -4.24 -11.08
N LEU A 19 4.23 -4.05 -10.26
CA LEU A 19 3.07 -4.93 -10.20
C LEU A 19 2.32 -4.98 -11.56
N VAL A 20 2.16 -3.83 -12.23
CA VAL A 20 1.58 -3.81 -13.59
C VAL A 20 2.41 -4.66 -14.55
N LYS A 21 3.75 -4.53 -14.54
CA LYS A 21 4.65 -5.34 -15.38
C LYS A 21 4.53 -6.83 -15.06
N PHE A 22 4.41 -7.18 -13.78
CA PHE A 22 4.27 -8.56 -13.31
C PHE A 22 2.94 -9.18 -13.76
N PHE A 23 1.82 -8.54 -13.47
CA PHE A 23 0.50 -9.08 -13.79
C PHE A 23 0.17 -9.06 -15.29
N LYS A 24 0.73 -8.15 -16.09
CA LYS A 24 0.57 -8.16 -17.56
C LYS A 24 1.11 -9.42 -18.23
N LYS A 25 2.06 -10.13 -17.59
CA LYS A 25 2.60 -11.40 -18.10
C LYS A 25 1.65 -12.58 -17.89
N GLN A 26 0.66 -12.44 -17.03
CA GLN A 26 -0.28 -13.50 -16.67
C GLN A 26 -1.48 -13.48 -17.63
N LYS A 27 -1.64 -14.53 -18.46
CA LYS A 27 -2.73 -14.64 -19.46
C LYS A 27 -4.14 -14.69 -18.86
N ASN A 28 -4.25 -15.14 -17.61
CA ASN A 28 -5.49 -15.31 -16.85
C ASN A 28 -5.89 -14.06 -16.02
N VAL A 29 -5.25 -12.92 -16.22
CA VAL A 29 -5.56 -11.68 -15.53
C VAL A 29 -6.13 -10.62 -16.48
N LYS A 30 -7.21 -9.96 -16.08
CA LYS A 30 -7.71 -8.69 -16.62
C LYS A 30 -7.28 -7.60 -15.65
N LEU A 31 -6.41 -6.72 -16.08
CA LEU A 31 -5.82 -5.69 -15.23
C LEU A 31 -6.48 -4.33 -15.47
N LEU A 32 -6.94 -3.71 -14.39
CA LEU A 32 -7.41 -2.33 -14.34
C LEU A 32 -6.39 -1.49 -13.59
N CYS A 33 -6.12 -0.28 -14.04
CA CYS A 33 -5.11 0.60 -13.45
C CYS A 33 -5.66 2.01 -13.28
N VAL A 34 -5.55 2.58 -12.07
CA VAL A 34 -5.93 3.97 -11.78
C VAL A 34 -4.82 4.69 -11.03
N ASP A 35 -4.73 6.00 -11.27
CA ASP A 35 -3.80 6.87 -10.56
C ASP A 35 -4.39 8.29 -10.49
N LYS A 36 -3.90 9.12 -9.57
CA LYS A 36 -4.34 10.49 -9.43
C LYS A 36 -4.11 11.26 -10.74
N SER A 37 -5.15 11.92 -11.21
CA SER A 37 -5.16 12.76 -12.41
C SER A 37 -6.20 13.87 -12.25
N LYS A 38 -6.34 14.76 -13.25
CA LYS A 38 -7.38 15.79 -13.25
C LYS A 38 -8.81 15.19 -13.22
N THR A 39 -8.99 13.98 -13.77
CA THR A 39 -10.30 13.33 -13.91
C THR A 39 -10.51 12.16 -12.96
N PHE A 40 -9.54 11.81 -12.11
CA PHE A 40 -9.63 10.72 -11.16
C PHE A 40 -8.83 10.98 -9.89
N ASP A 41 -9.49 10.91 -8.74
CA ASP A 41 -8.87 11.02 -7.41
C ASP A 41 -9.58 10.06 -6.45
N LEU A 42 -8.80 9.26 -5.71
CA LEU A 42 -9.32 8.31 -4.71
C LEU A 42 -9.99 8.99 -3.52
N THR A 43 -9.71 10.27 -3.27
CA THR A 43 -10.40 11.07 -2.24
C THR A 43 -11.79 11.51 -2.67
N ASN A 44 -12.10 11.47 -3.98
CA ASN A 44 -13.38 11.83 -4.54
C ASN A 44 -14.28 10.60 -4.71
N GLN A 45 -15.32 10.52 -3.90
CA GLN A 45 -16.25 9.38 -3.89
C GLN A 45 -17.03 9.23 -5.22
N ASN A 46 -17.33 10.32 -5.92
CA ASN A 46 -18.03 10.26 -7.21
C ASN A 46 -17.14 9.61 -8.28
N HIS A 47 -15.86 9.97 -8.33
CA HIS A 47 -14.91 9.33 -9.26
C HIS A 47 -14.82 7.82 -9.02
N LEU A 48 -14.79 7.40 -7.76
CA LEU A 48 -14.76 5.98 -7.38
C LEU A 48 -16.07 5.28 -7.74
N SER A 49 -17.21 5.88 -7.40
CA SER A 49 -18.55 5.33 -7.72
C SER A 49 -18.70 5.08 -9.22
N ASP A 50 -18.37 6.07 -10.04
CA ASP A 50 -18.47 5.95 -11.50
C ASP A 50 -17.51 4.90 -12.08
N PHE A 51 -16.31 4.81 -11.53
CA PHE A 51 -15.36 3.77 -11.91
C PHE A 51 -15.86 2.37 -11.57
N PHE A 52 -16.35 2.14 -10.35
CA PHE A 52 -16.83 0.83 -9.92
C PHE A 52 -18.14 0.41 -10.58
N LYS A 53 -19.04 1.35 -10.90
CA LYS A 53 -20.27 1.06 -11.69
C LYS A 53 -19.93 0.48 -13.07
N LYS A 54 -18.82 0.95 -13.68
CA LYS A 54 -18.33 0.45 -14.99
C LYS A 54 -17.54 -0.86 -14.87
N ASN A 55 -17.08 -1.25 -13.66
CA ASN A 55 -16.18 -2.38 -13.43
C ASN A 55 -16.70 -3.32 -12.31
N LYS A 56 -17.99 -3.69 -12.36
CA LYS A 56 -18.66 -4.50 -11.31
C LYS A 56 -18.13 -5.95 -11.20
N ASP A 57 -17.35 -6.40 -12.17
CA ASP A 57 -16.73 -7.73 -12.21
C ASP A 57 -15.39 -7.82 -11.44
N LEU A 58 -14.98 -6.73 -10.78
CA LEU A 58 -13.75 -6.64 -10.00
C LEU A 58 -13.72 -7.64 -8.83
N GLU A 59 -12.59 -8.36 -8.69
CA GLU A 59 -12.38 -9.39 -7.66
C GLU A 59 -11.27 -9.05 -6.67
N TYR A 60 -10.20 -8.36 -7.11
CA TYR A 60 -9.03 -8.06 -6.30
C TYR A 60 -8.62 -6.60 -6.43
N ILE A 61 -8.25 -5.99 -5.32
CA ILE A 61 -7.77 -4.60 -5.29
C ILE A 61 -6.39 -4.56 -4.65
N ILE A 62 -5.46 -3.94 -5.35
CA ILE A 62 -4.10 -3.66 -4.87
C ILE A 62 -3.96 -2.16 -4.78
N ASN A 63 -3.96 -1.65 -3.55
CA ASN A 63 -3.84 -0.24 -3.27
C ASN A 63 -2.37 0.14 -3.04
N ALA A 64 -1.65 0.42 -4.11
CA ALA A 64 -0.28 0.92 -4.10
C ALA A 64 -0.21 2.47 -4.16
N SER A 65 -1.34 3.15 -3.95
CA SER A 65 -1.40 4.60 -3.86
C SER A 65 -0.92 5.08 -2.48
N GLY A 66 -0.49 6.32 -2.43
CA GLY A 66 -0.11 6.99 -1.19
C GLY A 66 1.05 7.96 -1.36
N LYS A 67 1.15 8.87 -0.39
CA LYS A 67 2.22 9.86 -0.30
C LYS A 67 3.36 9.31 0.55
N ASN A 68 4.60 9.51 0.11
CA ASN A 68 5.81 9.12 0.83
C ASN A 68 6.95 10.08 0.49
N ASP A 69 6.88 11.29 1.00
CA ASP A 69 7.98 12.24 0.91
C ASP A 69 9.04 11.87 1.95
N HIS A 70 10.23 11.51 1.50
CA HIS A 70 11.27 10.95 2.36
C HIS A 70 11.93 11.98 3.30
N VAL A 71 11.69 13.28 3.08
CA VAL A 71 12.37 14.35 3.84
C VAL A 71 11.49 15.60 3.91
N THR A 72 11.34 16.18 5.09
CA THR A 72 10.81 17.54 5.24
C THR A 72 11.63 18.51 4.42
N LYS A 73 10.99 19.32 3.58
CA LYS A 73 11.66 20.26 2.67
C LYS A 73 12.40 21.38 3.42
N ASN A 74 12.02 21.66 4.64
CA ASN A 74 12.55 22.77 5.41
C ASN A 74 13.68 22.34 6.35
N LYS A 75 14.89 22.89 6.15
CA LYS A 75 16.11 22.52 6.91
C LYS A 75 16.10 23.04 8.35
N LYS A 76 15.30 24.05 8.67
CA LYS A 76 15.31 24.76 9.95
C LYS A 76 14.20 24.32 10.90
N GLU A 77 13.12 23.71 10.42
CA GLU A 77 11.96 23.36 11.22
C GLU A 77 12.03 21.92 11.75
N ILE A 78 11.93 21.81 13.06
CA ILE A 78 11.83 20.52 13.76
C ILE A 78 10.40 19.94 13.64
N PHE A 79 9.42 20.81 13.45
CA PHE A 79 7.99 20.46 13.42
C PHE A 79 7.46 20.43 11.99
N GLU A 80 6.46 19.61 11.75
CA GLU A 80 5.71 19.58 10.49
C GLU A 80 4.42 20.37 10.68
N ASP A 81 4.02 21.16 9.67
CA ASP A 81 2.77 21.90 9.67
C ASP A 81 1.57 20.95 9.67
N ASN A 82 0.49 21.36 10.30
CA ASN A 82 -0.76 20.61 10.35
C ASN A 82 -1.32 20.33 8.93
N GLU A 83 -1.13 21.21 7.98
CA GLU A 83 -1.51 21.01 6.57
C GLU A 83 -0.79 19.81 5.95
N ILE A 84 0.49 19.61 6.29
CA ILE A 84 1.24 18.44 5.84
C ILE A 84 0.64 17.17 6.43
N LEU A 85 0.31 17.18 7.73
CA LEU A 85 -0.33 16.03 8.38
C LEU A 85 -1.70 15.72 7.73
N LEU A 86 -2.52 16.73 7.52
CA LEU A 86 -3.83 16.57 6.88
C LEU A 86 -3.70 15.99 5.47
N ASP A 87 -2.76 16.48 4.66
CA ASP A 87 -2.52 15.94 3.32
C ASP A 87 -2.10 14.45 3.36
N TYR A 88 -1.23 14.06 4.32
CA TYR A 88 -0.91 12.64 4.50
C TYR A 88 -2.12 11.81 4.94
N ILE A 89 -2.97 12.32 5.81
CA ILE A 89 -4.22 11.66 6.21
C ILE A 89 -5.15 11.50 5.00
N PHE A 90 -5.34 12.54 4.20
CA PHE A 90 -6.16 12.46 2.99
C PHE A 90 -5.63 11.40 2.01
N GLN A 91 -4.31 11.41 1.71
CA GLN A 91 -3.74 10.53 0.69
C GLN A 91 -3.55 9.08 1.19
N ASN A 92 -3.20 8.88 2.45
CA ASN A 92 -2.81 7.57 2.97
C ASN A 92 -3.89 6.88 3.83
N VAL A 93 -4.95 7.60 4.22
CA VAL A 93 -6.03 7.04 5.07
C VAL A 93 -7.39 7.21 4.42
N ILE A 94 -7.79 8.45 4.07
CA ILE A 94 -9.12 8.72 3.50
C ILE A 94 -9.26 8.11 2.10
N ALA A 95 -8.25 8.26 1.24
CA ALA A 95 -8.29 7.66 -0.09
C ALA A 95 -8.43 6.13 -0.05
N PRO A 96 -7.63 5.37 0.71
CA PRO A 96 -7.84 3.93 0.91
C PRO A 96 -9.19 3.58 1.54
N LYS A 97 -9.65 4.35 2.53
CA LYS A 97 -10.99 4.18 3.12
C LYS A 97 -12.08 4.24 2.04
N ASN A 98 -12.08 5.30 1.24
CA ASN A 98 -13.07 5.48 0.18
C ASN A 98 -12.98 4.36 -0.88
N LEU A 99 -11.75 3.93 -1.23
CA LEU A 99 -11.52 2.83 -2.16
C LEU A 99 -12.16 1.54 -1.66
N ILE A 100 -11.97 1.19 -0.38
CA ILE A 100 -12.55 0.01 0.27
C ILE A 100 -14.08 0.10 0.26
N GLU A 101 -14.64 1.18 0.81
CA GLU A 101 -16.08 1.33 0.99
C GLU A 101 -16.83 1.32 -0.36
N GLN A 102 -16.39 2.14 -1.32
CA GLN A 102 -17.05 2.24 -2.62
C GLN A 102 -16.94 0.94 -3.43
N SER A 103 -15.78 0.28 -3.37
CA SER A 103 -15.61 -0.99 -4.09
C SER A 103 -16.52 -2.09 -3.54
N ILE A 104 -16.61 -2.24 -2.22
CA ILE A 104 -17.42 -3.27 -1.57
C ILE A 104 -18.92 -2.98 -1.70
N ALA A 105 -19.32 -1.72 -1.69
CA ALA A 105 -20.71 -1.32 -1.89
C ALA A 105 -21.22 -1.68 -3.30
N ILE A 106 -20.37 -1.48 -4.32
CA ILE A 106 -20.78 -1.58 -5.74
C ILE A 106 -20.39 -2.91 -6.36
N CYS A 107 -19.19 -3.44 -6.08
CA CYS A 107 -18.68 -4.67 -6.70
C CYS A 107 -18.94 -5.88 -5.80
N LYS A 108 -19.89 -6.73 -6.20
CA LYS A 108 -20.32 -7.89 -5.39
C LYS A 108 -19.35 -9.10 -5.46
N LYS A 109 -18.30 -9.02 -6.28
CA LYS A 109 -17.32 -10.11 -6.49
C LYS A 109 -15.98 -9.86 -5.80
N ILE A 110 -15.85 -8.80 -5.00
CA ILE A 110 -14.61 -8.52 -4.26
C ILE A 110 -14.29 -9.69 -3.33
N LYS A 111 -13.06 -10.18 -3.39
CA LYS A 111 -12.51 -11.28 -2.60
C LYS A 111 -11.35 -10.83 -1.70
N SER A 112 -10.48 -9.96 -2.21
CA SER A 112 -9.33 -9.50 -1.43
C SER A 112 -8.94 -8.07 -1.79
N ILE A 113 -8.59 -7.30 -0.74
CA ILE A 113 -8.04 -5.95 -0.84
C ILE A 113 -6.70 -5.94 -0.11
N ILE A 114 -5.66 -5.48 -0.79
CA ILE A 114 -4.30 -5.42 -0.29
C ILE A 114 -3.87 -3.96 -0.24
N ASN A 115 -3.53 -3.49 0.97
CA ASN A 115 -2.96 -2.17 1.19
C ASN A 115 -1.45 -2.27 1.44
N PHE A 116 -0.71 -1.20 1.18
CA PHE A 116 0.70 -1.09 1.54
C PHE A 116 0.87 -0.19 2.76
N ALA A 117 1.13 -0.82 3.90
CA ALA A 117 1.62 -0.16 5.09
C ALA A 117 3.14 0.12 4.97
N SER A 118 3.84 0.20 6.04
CA SER A 118 5.28 0.43 6.09
C SER A 118 5.83 -0.21 7.35
N LEU A 119 7.14 -0.48 7.38
CA LEU A 119 7.82 -0.76 8.65
C LEU A 119 7.58 0.37 9.69
N TYR A 120 7.34 1.61 9.23
CA TYR A 120 6.98 2.75 10.08
C TYR A 120 5.47 2.85 10.41
N GLY A 121 4.70 1.83 10.12
CA GLY A 121 3.36 1.61 10.65
C GLY A 121 3.36 0.86 11.99
N SER A 122 4.49 0.25 12.39
CA SER A 122 4.63 -0.51 13.64
C SER A 122 5.85 -0.11 14.47
N LYS A 123 6.78 0.63 13.92
CA LYS A 123 8.03 1.05 14.52
C LYS A 123 8.35 2.51 14.26
N SER A 124 9.04 3.16 15.19
CA SER A 124 9.59 4.50 14.97
C SER A 124 10.77 4.46 14.00
N PRO A 125 10.93 5.50 13.17
CA PRO A 125 12.11 5.64 12.34
C PRO A 125 13.40 5.74 13.16
N TYR A 126 14.45 5.09 12.69
CA TYR A 126 15.80 5.36 13.17
C TYR A 126 16.32 6.60 12.44
N HIS A 127 16.08 7.78 13.01
CA HIS A 127 16.36 9.07 12.37
C HIS A 127 17.80 9.28 11.87
N PRO A 128 18.86 8.73 12.54
CA PRO A 128 20.24 8.93 12.07
C PRO A 128 20.56 8.43 10.65
N ILE A 129 19.76 7.52 10.08
CA ILE A 129 19.95 7.08 8.68
C ILE A 129 19.46 8.08 7.65
N TYR A 130 18.69 9.08 8.08
CA TYR A 130 18.16 10.12 7.22
C TYR A 130 19.02 11.39 7.38
N LYS A 131 19.41 12.01 6.27
CA LYS A 131 20.13 13.32 6.32
C LYS A 131 19.35 14.41 7.06
N LYS A 132 18.04 14.20 7.19
CA LYS A 132 17.08 14.96 7.98
C LYS A 132 16.26 13.96 8.79
N LYS A 133 15.10 14.31 9.33
CA LYS A 133 14.18 13.36 9.98
C LYS A 133 13.24 12.70 8.98
N LYS A 134 12.76 11.51 9.27
CA LYS A 134 11.60 10.93 8.56
C LYS A 134 10.33 11.68 8.97
N SER A 135 9.42 11.91 8.03
CA SER A 135 8.16 12.61 8.29
C SER A 135 7.34 11.94 9.39
N LEU A 136 6.90 12.71 10.38
CA LEU A 136 5.95 12.32 11.41
C LEU A 136 4.61 11.96 10.79
N SER A 137 4.12 12.81 9.88
CA SER A 137 2.84 12.65 9.19
C SER A 137 2.77 11.35 8.41
N TYR A 138 3.88 10.95 7.76
CA TYR A 138 3.99 9.65 7.12
C TYR A 138 3.84 8.50 8.13
N CYS A 139 4.54 8.55 9.26
CA CYS A 139 4.48 7.50 10.27
C CYS A 139 3.07 7.37 10.85
N ILE A 140 2.44 8.48 11.25
CA ILE A 140 1.06 8.50 11.74
C ILE A 140 0.12 7.88 10.71
N SER A 141 0.21 8.30 9.44
CA SER A 141 -0.67 7.80 8.40
C SER A 141 -0.53 6.29 8.15
N LYS A 142 0.68 5.73 8.32
CA LYS A 142 0.92 4.29 8.16
C LYS A 142 0.46 3.46 9.36
N HIS A 143 0.51 4.00 10.58
CA HIS A 143 -0.15 3.40 11.75
C HIS A 143 -1.67 3.40 11.59
N ALA A 144 -2.25 4.53 11.15
CA ALA A 144 -3.69 4.64 10.89
C ALA A 144 -4.18 3.65 9.83
N MET A 145 -3.37 3.38 8.78
CA MET A 145 -3.67 2.36 7.76
C MET A 145 -3.82 0.97 8.35
N GLU A 146 -3.02 0.61 9.36
CA GLU A 146 -3.10 -0.70 10.01
C GLU A 146 -4.39 -0.85 10.80
N GLY A 147 -4.79 0.20 11.54
CA GLY A 147 -6.07 0.25 12.23
C GLY A 147 -7.27 0.15 11.28
N LEU A 148 -7.22 0.92 10.19
CA LEU A 148 -8.24 0.91 9.13
C LEU A 148 -8.39 -0.48 8.51
N THR A 149 -7.30 -1.16 8.21
CA THR A 149 -7.33 -2.51 7.66
C THR A 149 -7.97 -3.52 8.61
N LYS A 150 -7.61 -3.51 9.89
CA LYS A 150 -8.21 -4.39 10.91
C LYS A 150 -9.71 -4.14 11.05
N TYR A 151 -10.13 -2.88 11.10
CA TYR A 151 -11.53 -2.51 11.19
C TYR A 151 -12.36 -3.09 10.05
N TYR A 152 -11.93 -2.85 8.81
CA TYR A 152 -12.68 -3.35 7.64
C TYR A 152 -12.54 -4.86 7.44
N ALA A 153 -11.43 -5.47 7.82
CA ALA A 153 -11.26 -6.91 7.76
C ALA A 153 -12.30 -7.64 8.64
N THR A 154 -12.50 -7.17 9.88
CA THR A 154 -13.51 -7.75 10.78
C THR A 154 -14.94 -7.46 10.28
N LEU A 155 -15.21 -6.23 9.82
CA LEU A 155 -16.53 -5.82 9.34
C LEU A 155 -17.02 -6.65 8.12
N TYR A 156 -16.10 -7.08 7.25
CA TYR A 156 -16.44 -7.76 6.01
C TYR A 156 -16.03 -9.25 5.96
N ALA A 157 -15.51 -9.81 7.05
CA ALA A 157 -15.08 -11.21 7.12
C ALA A 157 -16.21 -12.20 6.77
N GLU A 158 -17.41 -12.00 7.30
CA GLU A 158 -18.59 -12.84 7.02
C GLU A 158 -19.01 -12.84 5.54
N ARG A 159 -18.64 -11.81 4.79
CA ARG A 159 -18.81 -11.73 3.34
C ARG A 159 -17.69 -12.39 2.55
N ASN A 160 -16.76 -13.08 3.22
CA ASN A 160 -15.55 -13.69 2.65
C ASN A 160 -14.66 -12.66 1.90
N ILE A 161 -14.64 -11.42 2.36
CA ILE A 161 -13.76 -10.36 1.83
C ILE A 161 -12.58 -10.22 2.76
N ARG A 162 -11.38 -10.53 2.27
CA ARG A 162 -10.13 -10.41 3.01
C ARG A 162 -9.50 -9.05 2.76
N ILE A 163 -9.10 -8.37 3.83
CA ILE A 163 -8.41 -7.08 3.73
C ILE A 163 -7.13 -7.17 4.56
N ASN A 164 -5.99 -7.00 3.90
CA ASN A 164 -4.68 -7.17 4.53
C ASN A 164 -3.73 -6.04 4.15
N ASN A 165 -2.71 -5.83 4.98
CA ASN A 165 -1.59 -4.94 4.69
C ASN A 165 -0.32 -5.75 4.39
N ILE A 166 0.55 -5.17 3.57
CA ILE A 166 1.94 -5.55 3.49
C ILE A 166 2.78 -4.42 4.11
N ARG A 167 3.47 -4.69 5.22
CA ARG A 167 4.49 -3.82 5.79
C ARG A 167 5.76 -3.96 4.98
N VAL A 168 5.97 -3.03 4.07
CA VAL A 168 7.13 -3.09 3.19
C VAL A 168 8.31 -2.37 3.85
N GLY A 169 9.45 -3.02 3.86
CA GLY A 169 10.73 -2.42 4.23
C GLY A 169 11.30 -1.51 3.15
N GLY A 170 12.61 -1.30 3.17
CA GLY A 170 13.29 -0.56 2.12
C GLY A 170 13.25 -1.30 0.79
N VAL A 171 12.43 -0.84 -0.15
CA VAL A 171 12.41 -1.37 -1.52
C VAL A 171 13.59 -0.84 -2.30
N GLN A 172 14.32 -1.72 -2.99
CA GLN A 172 15.48 -1.32 -3.79
C GLN A 172 15.08 -0.31 -4.88
N ASN A 173 15.73 0.83 -4.82
CA ASN A 173 15.58 1.95 -5.75
C ASN A 173 16.89 2.77 -5.74
N ASN A 174 16.94 3.93 -6.35
CA ASN A 174 18.12 4.81 -6.41
C ASN A 174 18.41 5.53 -5.06
N GLN A 175 18.45 4.80 -3.94
CA GLN A 175 18.78 5.39 -2.64
C GLN A 175 20.30 5.68 -2.55
N PRO A 176 20.71 6.73 -1.77
CA PRO A 176 22.12 7.01 -1.49
C PRO A 176 22.82 5.78 -0.88
N LYS A 177 24.07 5.53 -1.29
CA LYS A 177 24.86 4.37 -0.82
C LYS A 177 24.96 4.31 0.71
N GLU A 178 25.15 5.45 1.37
CA GLU A 178 25.20 5.55 2.83
C GLU A 178 23.90 5.10 3.49
N PHE A 179 22.74 5.53 2.97
CA PHE A 179 21.45 5.08 3.44
C PHE A 179 21.32 3.55 3.32
N VAL A 180 21.67 3.01 2.15
CA VAL A 180 21.62 1.55 1.91
C VAL A 180 22.52 0.81 2.91
N LYS A 181 23.78 1.25 3.10
CA LYS A 181 24.72 0.66 4.07
C LYS A 181 24.14 0.62 5.48
N PHE A 182 23.59 1.72 5.97
CA PHE A 182 22.98 1.79 7.30
C PHE A 182 21.72 0.93 7.40
N PHE A 183 20.84 0.97 6.39
CA PHE A 183 19.63 0.16 6.36
C PHE A 183 19.96 -1.33 6.43
N LEU A 184 20.92 -1.79 5.61
CA LEU A 184 21.37 -3.19 5.60
C LEU A 184 22.02 -3.62 6.91
N LYS A 185 22.72 -2.71 7.61
CA LYS A 185 23.28 -3.01 8.94
C LYS A 185 22.19 -3.37 9.95
N LYS A 186 21.00 -2.73 9.85
CA LYS A 186 19.84 -2.96 10.71
C LYS A 186 18.94 -4.12 10.25
N THR A 187 19.11 -4.59 9.02
CA THR A 187 18.29 -5.65 8.44
C THR A 187 18.99 -7.00 8.59
N PRO A 188 18.41 -8.00 9.29
CA PRO A 188 19.03 -9.30 9.54
C PRO A 188 19.51 -10.01 8.27
N ASN A 189 18.66 -10.08 7.24
CA ASN A 189 19.00 -10.75 5.99
C ASN A 189 19.94 -9.94 5.08
N LYS A 190 20.38 -8.73 5.49
CA LYS A 190 21.31 -7.86 4.75
C LYS A 190 20.86 -7.53 3.33
N LYS A 191 19.57 -7.51 3.06
CA LYS A 191 19.01 -7.22 1.74
C LYS A 191 17.89 -6.16 1.84
N MET A 192 17.78 -5.34 0.82
CA MET A 192 16.57 -4.55 0.59
C MET A 192 15.50 -5.42 -0.06
N VAL A 193 14.24 -5.03 0.10
CA VAL A 193 13.12 -5.77 -0.50
C VAL A 193 13.25 -5.79 -2.02
N ASN A 194 13.26 -6.98 -2.59
CA ASN A 194 13.17 -7.18 -4.03
C ASN A 194 11.72 -6.96 -4.47
N LYS A 195 11.53 -6.30 -5.60
CA LYS A 195 10.19 -6.02 -6.16
C LYS A 195 9.48 -7.29 -6.62
N ASP A 196 10.22 -8.33 -7.04
CA ASP A 196 9.63 -9.61 -7.43
C ASP A 196 9.09 -10.37 -6.21
N ASP A 197 9.81 -10.36 -5.06
CA ASP A 197 9.32 -10.97 -3.82
C ASP A 197 8.01 -10.31 -3.37
N LEU A 198 7.92 -8.98 -3.52
CA LEU A 198 6.69 -8.25 -3.23
C LEU A 198 5.57 -8.64 -4.21
N ALA A 199 5.87 -8.81 -5.50
CA ALA A 199 4.87 -9.19 -6.49
C ALA A 199 4.35 -10.62 -6.28
N TYR A 200 5.20 -11.56 -5.89
CA TYR A 200 4.78 -12.92 -5.53
C TYR A 200 3.89 -12.95 -4.28
N LEU A 201 4.21 -12.17 -3.26
CA LEU A 201 3.35 -12.06 -2.08
C LEU A 201 1.98 -11.46 -2.43
N VAL A 202 1.96 -10.43 -3.26
CA VAL A 202 0.70 -9.82 -3.73
C VAL A 202 -0.12 -10.82 -4.55
N ASP A 203 0.50 -11.58 -5.46
CA ASP A 203 -0.21 -12.60 -6.26
C ASP A 203 -0.78 -13.72 -5.38
N PHE A 204 -0.03 -14.16 -4.37
CA PHE A 204 -0.50 -15.10 -3.36
C PHE A 204 -1.72 -14.55 -2.61
N LEU A 205 -1.69 -13.29 -2.16
CA LEU A 205 -2.82 -12.65 -1.48
C LEU A 205 -4.01 -12.38 -2.40
N CYS A 206 -3.79 -12.30 -3.73
CA CYS A 206 -4.83 -12.27 -4.75
C CYS A 206 -5.28 -13.68 -5.19
N SER A 207 -5.25 -14.67 -4.29
CA SER A 207 -5.64 -16.04 -4.60
C SER A 207 -6.40 -16.68 -3.44
N GLU A 208 -7.11 -17.77 -3.69
CA GLU A 208 -7.79 -18.56 -2.65
C GLU A 208 -6.81 -19.29 -1.71
N LYS A 209 -5.53 -19.40 -2.09
CA LYS A 209 -4.49 -20.01 -1.23
C LYS A 209 -4.23 -19.22 0.05
N SER A 210 -4.66 -17.97 0.12
CA SER A 210 -4.56 -17.09 1.29
C SER A 210 -5.90 -16.88 2.01
N SER A 211 -6.84 -17.83 1.90
CA SER A 211 -8.20 -17.72 2.44
C SER A 211 -8.26 -17.43 3.94
N ASN A 212 -7.33 -17.93 4.72
CA ASN A 212 -7.26 -17.72 6.17
C ASN A 212 -6.38 -16.52 6.60
N ILE A 213 -5.93 -15.69 5.66
CA ILE A 213 -5.18 -14.48 5.97
C ILE A 213 -6.14 -13.29 5.93
N VAL A 214 -6.56 -12.81 7.10
CA VAL A 214 -7.59 -11.78 7.28
C VAL A 214 -7.17 -10.78 8.33
N GLY A 215 -7.10 -9.50 7.98
CA GLY A 215 -6.75 -8.41 8.89
C GLY A 215 -5.26 -8.33 9.25
N GLU A 216 -4.42 -9.08 8.53
CA GLU A 216 -3.01 -9.21 8.84
C GLU A 216 -2.16 -8.03 8.33
N ASN A 217 -1.09 -7.75 9.08
CA ASN A 217 0.00 -6.86 8.67
C ASN A 217 1.23 -7.72 8.39
N ILE A 218 1.38 -8.16 7.14
CA ILE A 218 2.43 -9.09 6.74
C ILE A 218 3.74 -8.34 6.56
N ASN A 219 4.77 -8.72 7.31
CA ASN A 219 6.09 -8.12 7.23
C ASN A 219 6.86 -8.63 6.01
N LEU A 220 7.23 -7.73 5.11
CA LEU A 220 8.13 -7.97 3.98
C LEU A 220 9.28 -6.96 4.09
N GLU A 221 10.25 -7.21 4.99
CA GLU A 221 11.22 -6.20 5.40
C GLU A 221 12.59 -6.81 5.85
N GLY A 222 12.80 -8.11 5.59
CA GLY A 222 14.07 -8.78 5.83
C GLY A 222 14.42 -8.96 7.31
N GLY A 223 13.44 -8.90 8.20
CA GLY A 223 13.64 -9.03 9.66
C GLY A 223 13.95 -7.70 10.35
N TYR A 224 13.81 -6.55 9.69
CA TYR A 224 14.11 -5.22 10.27
C TYR A 224 13.34 -4.95 11.57
N ASN A 225 12.15 -5.55 11.75
CA ASN A 225 11.30 -5.36 12.91
C ASN A 225 11.59 -6.31 14.10
N LEU A 226 12.58 -7.18 13.99
CA LEU A 226 12.88 -8.17 15.05
C LEU A 226 13.60 -7.58 16.26
N TRP A 227 14.22 -6.38 16.14
CA TRP A 227 14.90 -5.67 17.22
C TRP A 227 14.76 -4.14 17.14
#